data_a652984f00ffc19f9d7acdf5753a465e
#
_entry.id   a652984f00ffc19f9d7acdf5753a465e
#
_cell.length_a   1.000
_cell.length_b   1.000
_cell.length_c   1.000
_cell.angle_alpha   90.00
_cell.angle_beta   90.00
_cell.angle_gamma   90.00
#
_symmetry.space_group_name_H-M   'P 1'
#
loop_
_entity.id
_entity.type
_entity.pdbx_description
1 polymer ?
#
loop_
_entity_poly.entity_id
_entity_poly.type
_entity_poly.pdbx_seq_one_letter_code
_entity_poly.pdbx_strand_id
1 'polypeptide(L)' 'MSRECPVCHHVMTHTLVRHVQTWHDRVIVFDNVPAEMCGQCGETLFAGSVVDKLNSLLWSMAPATRTLQASVYDLSVA' A
#
# COMPACT_ATOMS: atom_id res chain seq x y z
N MET A 1 9.48 -18.96 0.17
CA MET A 1 9.83 -19.01 1.59
C MET A 1 8.98 -18.05 2.38
N SER A 2 8.48 -18.49 3.52
CA SER A 2 7.71 -17.64 4.42
C SER A 2 8.63 -16.71 5.19
N ARG A 3 8.23 -15.46 5.36
CA ARG A 3 8.94 -14.49 6.18
C ARG A 3 8.30 -14.44 7.55
N GLU A 4 9.10 -14.29 8.59
CA GLU A 4 8.58 -14.05 9.92
C GLU A 4 8.28 -12.56 10.10
N CYS A 5 7.18 -12.29 10.81
CA CYS A 5 6.82 -10.91 11.15
C CYS A 5 7.87 -10.32 12.10
N PRO A 6 8.42 -9.14 11.81
CA PRO A 6 9.42 -8.51 12.69
C PRO A 6 8.84 -8.05 14.03
N VAL A 7 7.52 -7.98 14.16
CA VAL A 7 6.86 -7.52 15.37
C VAL A 7 6.47 -8.67 16.30
N CYS A 8 5.79 -9.69 15.77
CA CYS A 8 5.25 -10.79 16.60
C CYS A 8 5.83 -12.17 16.27
N HIS A 9 6.72 -12.27 15.28
CA HIS A 9 7.41 -13.50 14.87
C HIS A 9 6.52 -14.60 14.28
N HIS A 10 5.27 -14.30 13.97
CA HIS A 10 4.41 -15.23 13.26
C HIS A 10 4.78 -15.26 11.77
N VAL A 11 4.44 -16.34 11.10
CA VAL A 11 4.66 -16.48 9.66
C VAL A 11 3.76 -15.51 8.91
N MET A 12 4.33 -14.78 7.95
CA MET A 12 3.60 -13.84 7.11
C MET A 12 3.07 -14.54 5.87
N THR A 13 1.93 -14.10 5.38
CA THR A 13 1.28 -14.65 4.20
C THR A 13 1.42 -13.69 3.03
N HIS A 14 1.81 -14.23 1.86
CA HIS A 14 1.86 -13.45 0.64
C HIS A 14 0.44 -13.16 0.16
N THR A 15 0.15 -11.89 -0.15
CA THR A 15 -1.18 -11.46 -0.59
C THR A 15 -1.07 -10.20 -1.45
N LEU A 16 -2.19 -9.83 -2.07
CA LEU A 16 -2.30 -8.58 -2.81
C LEU A 16 -3.12 -7.61 -1.97
N VAL A 17 -2.61 -6.40 -1.82
CA VAL A 17 -3.26 -5.39 -0.97
C VAL A 17 -3.45 -4.09 -1.75
N ARG A 18 -4.34 -3.25 -1.25
CA ARG A 18 -4.48 -1.87 -1.69
C ARG A 18 -3.58 -1.01 -0.84
N HIS A 19 -2.71 -0.24 -1.48
CA HIS A 19 -1.83 0.70 -0.81
C HIS A 19 -2.24 2.12 -1.18
N VAL A 20 -2.47 2.95 -0.18
CA VAL A 20 -2.87 4.35 -0.37
C VAL A 20 -1.77 5.24 0.18
N GLN A 21 -1.35 6.22 -0.61
CA GLN A 21 -0.38 7.21 -0.14
C GLN A 21 -0.69 8.57 -0.73
N THR A 22 -0.10 9.61 -0.14
CA THR A 22 -0.19 10.96 -0.68
C THR A 22 1.06 11.27 -1.50
N TRP A 23 0.88 12.04 -2.57
CA TRP A 23 1.96 12.46 -3.45
C TRP A 23 1.60 13.83 -4.02
N HIS A 24 2.39 14.86 -3.68
CA HIS A 24 2.14 16.24 -4.13
C HIS A 24 0.68 16.67 -3.92
N ASP A 25 0.17 16.51 -2.70
CA ASP A 25 -1.20 16.85 -2.28
C ASP A 25 -2.29 16.03 -2.98
N ARG A 26 -1.91 14.95 -3.64
CA ARG A 26 -2.86 14.03 -4.28
C ARG A 26 -2.90 12.72 -3.52
N VAL A 27 -4.07 12.11 -3.48
CA VAL A 27 -4.23 10.76 -2.93
C VAL A 27 -4.06 9.77 -4.06
N ILE A 28 -3.09 8.87 -3.92
CA ILE A 28 -2.78 7.87 -4.92
C ILE A 28 -3.13 6.50 -4.35
N VAL A 29 -3.89 5.72 -5.10
CA VAL A 29 -4.29 4.36 -4.72
C VAL A 29 -3.61 3.38 -5.66
N PHE A 30 -2.86 2.43 -5.09
CA PHE A 30 -2.27 1.33 -5.83
C PHE A 30 -3.04 0.05 -5.48
N ASP A 31 -3.64 -0.58 -6.48
CA ASP A 31 -4.36 -1.84 -6.28
C ASP A 31 -3.48 -3.03 -6.64
N ASN A 32 -3.81 -4.17 -6.03
CA ASN A 32 -3.16 -5.45 -6.31
C ASN A 32 -1.65 -5.39 -6.10
N VAL A 33 -1.22 -4.74 -5.02
CA VAL A 33 0.19 -4.60 -4.68
C VAL A 33 0.65 -5.86 -3.94
N PRO A 34 1.65 -6.57 -4.47
CA PRO A 34 2.18 -7.75 -3.78
C PRO A 34 2.78 -7.36 -2.43
N ALA A 35 2.37 -8.05 -1.38
CA ALA A 35 2.82 -7.77 -0.03
C ALA A 35 2.85 -9.03 0.80
N GLU A 36 3.54 -8.98 1.92
CA GLU A 36 3.47 -9.99 2.95
C GLU A 36 2.78 -9.41 4.16
N MET A 37 1.77 -10.10 4.64
CA MET A 37 0.93 -9.63 5.74
C MET A 37 0.94 -10.63 6.87
N CYS A 38 1.08 -10.13 8.09
CA CYS A 38 0.95 -10.93 9.29
C CYS A 38 -0.52 -11.00 9.70
N GLY A 39 -1.08 -12.22 9.73
CA GLY A 39 -2.47 -12.42 10.15
C GLY A 39 -2.69 -12.21 11.65
N GLN A 40 -1.61 -12.16 12.44
CA GLN A 40 -1.69 -11.99 13.88
C GLN A 40 -1.75 -10.52 14.30
N CYS A 41 -0.82 -9.70 13.80
CA CYS A 41 -0.73 -8.29 14.21
C CYS A 41 -1.07 -7.29 13.09
N GLY A 42 -1.31 -7.77 11.87
CA GLY A 42 -1.68 -6.92 10.75
C GLY A 42 -0.51 -6.21 10.08
N GLU A 43 0.73 -6.47 10.48
CA GLU A 43 1.90 -5.86 9.86
C GLU A 43 1.98 -6.22 8.38
N THR A 44 2.27 -5.23 7.54
CA THR A 44 2.37 -5.42 6.09
C THR A 44 3.74 -4.97 5.62
N LEU A 45 4.42 -5.84 4.85
CA LEU A 45 5.75 -5.57 4.30
C LEU A 45 5.71 -5.66 2.78
N PHE A 46 6.42 -4.73 2.13
CA PHE A 46 6.59 -4.73 0.68
C PHE A 46 8.05 -5.05 0.34
N ALA A 47 8.25 -5.86 -0.68
CA ALA A 47 9.60 -6.09 -1.20
C ALA A 47 10.16 -4.80 -1.82
N GLY A 48 11.49 -4.64 -1.79
CA GLY A 48 12.14 -3.47 -2.35
C GLY A 48 11.80 -3.24 -3.82
N SER A 49 11.71 -4.33 -4.61
CA SER A 49 11.31 -4.23 -6.02
C SER A 49 9.90 -3.70 -6.22
N VAL A 50 8.99 -4.00 -5.29
CA VAL A 50 7.62 -3.49 -5.33
C VAL A 50 7.62 -1.99 -5.02
N VAL A 51 8.34 -1.59 -3.96
CA VAL A 51 8.47 -0.17 -3.60
C VAL A 51 9.07 0.63 -4.75
N ASP A 52 10.10 0.11 -5.40
CA ASP A 52 10.72 0.75 -6.55
C ASP A 52 9.72 0.94 -7.70
N LYS A 53 8.87 -0.05 -7.94
CA LYS A 53 7.85 0.04 -8.98
C LYS A 53 6.80 1.09 -8.67
N LEU A 54 6.34 1.18 -7.41
CA LEU A 54 5.40 2.21 -7.00
C LEU A 54 6.00 3.60 -7.20
N ASN A 55 7.24 3.80 -6.76
CA ASN A 55 7.93 5.08 -6.93
C ASN A 55 8.13 5.43 -8.40
N SER A 56 8.46 4.44 -9.22
CA SER A 56 8.64 4.64 -10.66
C SER A 56 7.36 5.14 -11.32
N LEU A 57 6.21 4.59 -10.95
CA LEU A 57 4.92 5.05 -11.47
C LEU A 57 4.62 6.50 -11.07
N LEU A 58 4.95 6.88 -9.85
CA LEU A 58 4.77 8.25 -9.37
C LEU A 58 5.69 9.23 -10.10
N TRP A 59 6.98 8.90 -10.19
CA TRP A 59 7.97 9.80 -10.79
C TRP A 59 7.79 9.94 -12.30
N SER A 60 7.31 8.89 -12.98
CA SER A 60 7.05 8.94 -14.42
C SER A 60 5.73 9.62 -14.76
N MET A 61 4.92 9.94 -13.77
CA MET A 61 3.58 10.50 -13.94
C MET A 61 2.73 9.64 -14.87
N ALA A 62 2.83 8.32 -14.70
CA ALA A 62 2.10 7.36 -15.53
C ALA A 62 0.59 7.61 -15.46
N PRO A 63 -0.16 7.44 -16.58
CA PRO A 63 -1.61 7.58 -16.55
C PRO A 63 -2.23 6.56 -15.59
N ALA A 64 -3.23 7.00 -14.82
CA ALA A 64 -3.95 6.10 -13.92
C ALA A 64 -4.77 5.09 -14.72
N THR A 65 -4.85 3.86 -14.22
CA THR A 65 -5.69 2.82 -14.80
C THR A 65 -7.17 3.19 -14.67
N ARG A 66 -7.54 3.78 -13.55
CA ARG A 66 -8.89 4.28 -13.29
C ARG A 66 -8.82 5.28 -12.13
N THR A 67 -9.94 5.97 -11.91
CA THR A 67 -10.03 6.90 -10.78
C THR A 67 -11.13 6.46 -9.83
N LEU A 68 -10.96 6.80 -8.55
CA LEU A 68 -11.94 6.55 -7.50
C LEU A 68 -12.33 7.86 -6.85
N GLN A 69 -13.61 7.96 -6.46
CA GLN A 69 -14.04 9.03 -5.58
C GLN A 69 -13.83 8.61 -4.13
N ALA A 70 -13.38 9.54 -3.30
CA ALA A 70 -13.20 9.30 -1.88
C ALA A 70 -14.08 10.25 -1.07
N SER A 71 -14.74 9.72 -0.03
CA SER A 71 -15.46 10.55 0.93
C SER A 71 -14.46 11.19 1.88
N VAL A 72 -14.64 12.47 2.14
CA VAL A 72 -13.79 13.22 3.07
C VAL A 72 -14.66 13.73 4.20
N TYR A 73 -14.30 13.39 5.42
CA TYR A 73 -14.97 13.87 6.62
C TYR A 73 -14.04 14.85 7.32
N ASP A 74 -14.38 16.11 7.26
CA ASP A 74 -13.59 17.15 7.92
C ASP A 74 -14.12 17.34 9.34
N LEU A 75 -13.36 16.91 10.32
CA LEU A 75 -13.78 16.91 11.72
C LEU A 75 -13.84 18.32 12.33
N SER A 76 -13.25 19.30 11.66
CA SER A 76 -13.34 20.69 12.12
C SER A 76 -14.70 21.33 11.86
N VAL A 77 -15.51 20.75 10.96
CA VAL A 77 -16.84 21.27 10.59
C VAL A 77 -17.97 20.26 10.85
N ALA A 78 -17.63 19.08 11.34
CA ALA A 78 -18.60 18.03 11.63
C ALA A 78 -19.19 18.16 13.04
#